data_02c08aba76004805a36bb6eb77c7b750
#
_entry.id   02c08aba76004805a36bb6eb77c7b750
#
_cell.length_a   1.000
_cell.length_b   1.000
_cell.length_c   1.000
_cell.angle_alpha   90.00
_cell.angle_beta   90.00
_cell.angle_gamma   90.00
#
_symmetry.space_group_name_H-M   'P 1'
#
loop_
_entity.id
_entity.type
_entity.pdbx_description
1 polymer ?
#
loop_
_entity_poly.entity_id
_entity_poly.type
_entity_poly.pdbx_seq_one_letter_code
_entity_poly.pdbx_strand_id
1 'polypeptide(L)'
;MRETWVVGAATNRFGRMAESAREAAARVALKAIDRAGLTPKDIDHTFVSNAFGMAEHQGHLGPLVNTALGIPEVPSCTIESACSSSSAGLHEAFVHVAGGFADAVLVVGAEKLSHLDTLTATSYFATGADFPFETRNGATFPGLYATLASAYRNAFPLPPETLAQVAIKNHANAALNPHAHFQKAISLETYLNSPIVASPFRLYDCCPFSDGASAVVVAAKEFVRRPTSTPLVIAASVRTGSIVDMHDRTDLFGLPASRAAGERAFRAAGLTPKDIDFLEVHDCFT
;
A
#
# COMPACT_ATOMS: atom_id res chain seq x y z
N MET A 1 5.94 -10.96 23.85
CA MET A 1 5.77 -11.13 22.37
C MET A 1 7.11 -11.61 21.82
N ARG A 2 7.08 -12.49 20.81
CA ARG A 2 8.29 -12.94 20.11
C ARG A 2 8.85 -11.79 19.27
N GLU A 3 10.17 -11.72 19.15
CA GLU A 3 10.80 -10.75 18.24
C GLU A 3 10.53 -11.15 16.79
N THR A 4 9.99 -10.21 16.02
CA THR A 4 9.46 -10.46 14.69
C THR A 4 10.27 -9.71 13.64
N TRP A 5 10.68 -10.42 12.60
CA TRP A 5 11.58 -9.91 11.55
C TRP A 5 10.94 -10.00 10.16
N VAL A 6 11.27 -9.06 9.30
CA VAL A 6 11.11 -9.21 7.85
C VAL A 6 12.36 -9.91 7.31
N VAL A 7 12.20 -11.15 6.85
CA VAL A 7 13.33 -12.02 6.47
C VAL A 7 13.52 -12.17 4.96
N GLY A 8 12.51 -11.80 4.19
CA GLY A 8 12.58 -11.81 2.73
C GLY A 8 11.56 -10.85 2.13
N ALA A 9 11.93 -10.20 1.04
CA ALA A 9 11.04 -9.27 0.32
C ALA A 9 11.32 -9.33 -1.18
N ALA A 10 10.26 -9.17 -1.97
CA ALA A 10 10.38 -9.06 -3.43
C ALA A 10 9.26 -8.19 -3.99
N THR A 11 9.54 -7.52 -5.08
CA THR A 11 8.57 -6.76 -5.86
C THR A 11 8.81 -6.98 -7.35
N ASN A 12 7.77 -6.77 -8.17
CA ASN A 12 7.95 -6.64 -9.62
C ASN A 12 8.08 -5.16 -10.01
N ARG A 13 8.27 -4.90 -11.30
CA ARG A 13 8.12 -3.55 -11.85
C ARG A 13 6.63 -3.21 -11.91
N PHE A 14 6.27 -2.03 -11.44
CA PHE A 14 4.92 -1.48 -11.56
C PHE A 14 4.67 -0.92 -12.96
N GLY A 15 3.42 -0.98 -13.41
CA GLY A 15 3.01 -0.51 -14.73
C GLY A 15 1.90 -1.35 -15.31
N ARG A 16 1.98 -1.68 -16.60
CA ARG A 16 1.06 -2.64 -17.23
C ARG A 16 1.64 -4.04 -17.19
N MET A 17 0.89 -4.99 -16.65
CA MET A 17 1.26 -6.40 -16.61
C MET A 17 0.45 -7.22 -17.63
N ALA A 18 1.14 -8.13 -18.34
CA ALA A 18 0.46 -9.12 -19.18
C ALA A 18 -0.15 -10.24 -18.33
N GLU A 19 0.55 -10.64 -17.25
CA GLU A 19 0.11 -11.67 -16.31
C GLU A 19 -1.05 -11.19 -15.43
N SER A 20 -1.81 -12.13 -14.86
CA SER A 20 -2.84 -11.86 -13.86
C SER A 20 -2.23 -11.43 -12.51
N ALA A 21 -3.05 -10.80 -11.65
CA ALA A 21 -2.65 -10.49 -10.27
C ALA A 21 -2.23 -11.77 -9.52
N ARG A 22 -2.91 -12.89 -9.72
CA ARG A 22 -2.57 -14.20 -9.15
C ARG A 22 -1.16 -14.66 -9.55
N GLU A 23 -0.84 -14.61 -10.84
CA GLU A 23 0.47 -15.04 -11.34
C GLU A 23 1.60 -14.14 -10.86
N ALA A 24 1.36 -12.82 -10.88
CA ALA A 24 2.30 -11.83 -10.34
C ALA A 24 2.53 -12.06 -8.84
N ALA A 25 1.46 -12.25 -8.07
CA ALA A 25 1.51 -12.55 -6.63
C ALA A 25 2.35 -13.79 -6.33
N ALA A 26 2.06 -14.91 -7.01
CA ALA A 26 2.80 -16.16 -6.82
C ALA A 26 4.29 -16.00 -7.16
N ARG A 27 4.60 -15.29 -8.24
CA ARG A 27 5.98 -15.07 -8.67
C ARG A 27 6.80 -14.23 -7.69
N VAL A 28 6.24 -13.14 -7.14
CA VAL A 28 6.94 -12.34 -6.14
C VAL A 28 7.02 -13.05 -4.79
N ALA A 29 5.99 -13.84 -4.44
CA ALA A 29 5.98 -14.67 -3.23
C ALA A 29 7.14 -15.69 -3.24
N LEU A 30 7.31 -16.45 -4.33
CA LEU A 30 8.42 -17.40 -4.48
C LEU A 30 9.78 -16.71 -4.31
N LYS A 31 9.95 -15.52 -4.91
CA LYS A 31 11.18 -14.74 -4.76
C LYS A 31 11.42 -14.27 -3.31
N ALA A 32 10.36 -13.84 -2.61
CA ALA A 32 10.48 -13.40 -1.22
C ALA A 32 10.84 -14.58 -0.30
N ILE A 33 10.20 -15.75 -0.51
CA ILE A 33 10.46 -16.99 0.23
C ILE A 33 11.92 -17.47 -0.01
N ASP A 34 12.38 -17.48 -1.27
CA ASP A 34 13.77 -17.84 -1.59
C ASP A 34 14.77 -16.89 -0.93
N ARG A 35 14.54 -15.57 -0.97
CA ARG A 35 15.39 -14.57 -0.30
C ARG A 35 15.43 -14.76 1.21
N ALA A 36 14.35 -15.23 1.82
CA ALA A 36 14.30 -15.61 3.23
C ALA A 36 15.12 -16.88 3.54
N GLY A 37 15.55 -17.64 2.53
CA GLY A 37 16.18 -18.94 2.69
C GLY A 37 15.21 -20.04 3.09
N LEU A 38 13.94 -19.83 2.80
CA LEU A 38 12.84 -20.72 3.10
C LEU A 38 12.32 -21.41 1.82
N THR A 39 11.44 -22.36 2.01
CA THR A 39 10.63 -22.99 0.96
C THR A 39 9.16 -22.68 1.19
N PRO A 40 8.28 -22.83 0.19
CA PRO A 40 6.84 -22.64 0.41
C PRO A 40 6.28 -23.46 1.59
N LYS A 41 6.82 -24.65 1.84
CA LYS A 41 6.40 -25.53 2.95
C LYS A 41 6.75 -25.02 4.35
N ASP A 42 7.58 -24.00 4.44
CA ASP A 42 7.95 -23.36 5.71
C ASP A 42 6.98 -22.24 6.08
N ILE A 43 5.97 -21.95 5.23
CA ILE A 43 4.98 -20.91 5.46
C ILE A 43 3.77 -21.48 6.19
N ASP A 44 3.46 -20.91 7.35
CA ASP A 44 2.34 -21.35 8.21
C ASP A 44 1.01 -20.68 7.84
N HIS A 45 1.08 -19.45 7.29
CA HIS A 45 -0.10 -18.66 6.89
C HIS A 45 0.22 -17.71 5.75
N THR A 46 -0.77 -17.44 4.89
CA THR A 46 -0.65 -16.46 3.81
C THR A 46 -1.73 -15.39 3.91
N PHE A 47 -1.34 -14.12 3.95
CA PHE A 47 -2.23 -12.98 3.78
C PHE A 47 -2.04 -12.38 2.40
N VAL A 48 -3.12 -12.31 1.62
CA VAL A 48 -3.11 -11.69 0.30
C VAL A 48 -3.88 -10.38 0.36
N SER A 49 -3.20 -9.28 0.14
CA SER A 49 -3.76 -7.94 0.17
C SER A 49 -4.16 -7.52 -1.25
N ASN A 50 -5.43 -7.21 -1.43
CA ASN A 50 -6.00 -6.82 -2.71
C ASN A 50 -7.25 -5.98 -2.46
N ALA A 51 -7.37 -4.84 -3.13
CA ALA A 51 -8.51 -3.93 -2.97
C ALA A 51 -9.59 -4.17 -4.03
N PHE A 52 -9.20 -4.53 -5.25
CA PHE A 52 -10.09 -4.59 -6.40
C PHE A 52 -10.04 -5.95 -7.12
N GLY A 53 -10.04 -7.06 -6.36
CA GLY A 53 -9.97 -8.41 -6.93
C GLY A 53 -11.06 -8.70 -7.97
N MET A 54 -12.23 -8.09 -7.81
CA MET A 54 -13.32 -8.21 -8.77
C MET A 54 -13.04 -7.52 -10.11
N ALA A 55 -12.02 -6.68 -10.22
CA ALA A 55 -11.61 -6.08 -11.49
C ALA A 55 -11.13 -7.12 -12.52
N GLU A 56 -10.56 -8.23 -12.05
CA GLU A 56 -10.23 -9.40 -12.88
C GLU A 56 -11.33 -10.50 -12.81
N HIS A 57 -12.50 -10.20 -12.25
CA HIS A 57 -13.58 -11.17 -12.00
C HIS A 57 -13.11 -12.38 -11.17
N GLN A 58 -12.10 -12.19 -10.31
CA GLN A 58 -11.49 -13.24 -9.53
C GLN A 58 -11.66 -13.02 -8.04
N GLY A 59 -12.45 -13.90 -7.41
CA GLY A 59 -12.47 -14.06 -5.95
C GLY A 59 -11.41 -15.07 -5.46
N HIS A 60 -11.37 -15.33 -4.16
CA HIS A 60 -10.52 -16.36 -3.52
C HIS A 60 -9.02 -16.25 -3.85
N LEU A 61 -8.49 -15.03 -3.94
CA LEU A 61 -7.10 -14.81 -4.37
C LEU A 61 -6.09 -15.50 -3.43
N GLY A 62 -6.35 -15.53 -2.12
CA GLY A 62 -5.51 -16.22 -1.15
C GLY A 62 -5.29 -17.70 -1.47
N PRO A 63 -6.35 -18.55 -1.48
CA PRO A 63 -6.22 -19.97 -1.82
C PRO A 63 -5.64 -20.21 -3.21
N LEU A 64 -5.91 -19.33 -4.18
CA LEU A 64 -5.37 -19.45 -5.53
C LEU A 64 -3.86 -19.18 -5.59
N VAL A 65 -3.37 -18.21 -4.82
CA VAL A 65 -1.93 -17.95 -4.68
C VAL A 65 -1.26 -19.15 -4.01
N ASN A 66 -1.82 -19.67 -2.90
CA ASN A 66 -1.27 -20.86 -2.22
C ASN A 66 -1.24 -22.09 -3.13
N THR A 67 -2.27 -22.30 -3.96
CA THR A 67 -2.28 -23.37 -4.97
C THR A 67 -1.13 -23.20 -5.97
N ALA A 68 -0.89 -21.97 -6.43
CA ALA A 68 0.21 -21.66 -7.34
C ALA A 68 1.60 -21.83 -6.71
N LEU A 69 1.69 -21.70 -5.38
CA LEU A 69 2.90 -21.94 -4.60
C LEU A 69 3.12 -23.43 -4.24
N GLY A 70 2.13 -24.30 -4.51
CA GLY A 70 2.18 -25.72 -4.16
C GLY A 70 1.95 -26.00 -2.67
N ILE A 71 1.23 -25.11 -1.98
CA ILE A 71 0.87 -25.21 -0.55
C ILE A 71 -0.63 -24.98 -0.33
N PRO A 72 -1.52 -25.70 -1.04
CA PRO A 72 -2.97 -25.45 -0.95
C PRO A 72 -3.55 -25.71 0.44
N GLU A 73 -2.87 -26.46 1.28
CA GLU A 73 -3.25 -26.78 2.66
C GLU A 73 -2.96 -25.65 3.66
N VAL A 74 -2.11 -24.67 3.29
CA VAL A 74 -1.78 -23.57 4.17
C VAL A 74 -2.97 -22.61 4.28
N PRO A 75 -3.39 -22.23 5.50
CA PRO A 75 -4.45 -21.26 5.69
C PRO A 75 -4.13 -19.93 5.01
N SER A 76 -5.13 -19.34 4.36
CA SER A 76 -4.97 -18.04 3.72
C SER A 76 -6.25 -17.22 3.79
N CYS A 77 -6.10 -15.90 3.81
CA CYS A 77 -7.23 -15.00 3.59
C CYS A 77 -6.83 -13.81 2.71
N THR A 78 -7.83 -13.24 2.04
CA THR A 78 -7.67 -11.97 1.34
C THR A 78 -8.04 -10.84 2.30
N ILE A 79 -7.19 -9.81 2.38
CA ILE A 79 -7.38 -8.63 3.22
C ILE A 79 -7.67 -7.45 2.31
N GLU A 80 -8.81 -6.82 2.58
CA GLU A 80 -9.21 -5.57 1.94
C GLU A 80 -9.28 -4.47 3.03
N SER A 81 -8.65 -3.36 2.80
CA SER A 81 -8.68 -2.13 3.59
C SER A 81 -8.26 -0.95 2.70
N ALA A 82 -8.82 -0.91 1.49
CA ALA A 82 -8.48 0.04 0.43
C ALA A 82 -6.95 0.18 0.27
N CYS A 83 -6.43 1.41 0.24
CA CYS A 83 -5.00 1.69 0.08
C CYS A 83 -4.12 1.15 1.23
N SER A 84 -4.71 0.79 2.39
CA SER A 84 -3.99 0.22 3.52
C SER A 84 -4.02 -1.31 3.59
N SER A 85 -4.54 -2.00 2.57
CA SER A 85 -4.68 -3.46 2.57
C SER A 85 -3.37 -4.18 2.88
N SER A 86 -2.26 -3.76 2.27
CA SER A 86 -0.95 -4.41 2.51
C SER A 86 -0.39 -4.13 3.90
N SER A 87 -0.59 -2.91 4.43
CA SER A 87 -0.23 -2.60 5.82
C SER A 87 -1.07 -3.40 6.81
N ALA A 88 -2.36 -3.62 6.49
CA ALA A 88 -3.23 -4.48 7.27
C ALA A 88 -2.74 -5.94 7.26
N GLY A 89 -2.38 -6.47 6.08
CA GLY A 89 -1.80 -7.81 5.96
C GLY A 89 -0.50 -7.96 6.73
N LEU A 90 0.38 -6.96 6.67
CA LEU A 90 1.62 -6.95 7.45
C LEU A 90 1.35 -6.92 8.97
N HIS A 91 0.34 -6.17 9.41
CA HIS A 91 -0.07 -6.15 10.80
C HIS A 91 -0.56 -7.52 11.29
N GLU A 92 -1.41 -8.19 10.50
CA GLU A 92 -1.87 -9.55 10.83
C GLU A 92 -0.70 -10.54 10.90
N ALA A 93 0.25 -10.47 9.96
CA ALA A 93 1.45 -11.30 10.01
C ALA A 93 2.29 -11.03 11.29
N PHE A 94 2.48 -9.76 11.65
CA PHE A 94 3.14 -9.39 12.89
C PHE A 94 2.42 -9.98 14.11
N VAL A 95 1.09 -9.85 14.20
CA VAL A 95 0.29 -10.38 15.32
C VAL A 95 0.42 -11.89 15.41
N HIS A 96 0.34 -12.61 14.28
CA HIS A 96 0.47 -14.07 14.25
C HIS A 96 1.84 -14.55 14.72
N VAL A 97 2.91 -13.91 14.22
CA VAL A 97 4.28 -14.31 14.59
C VAL A 97 4.62 -13.86 16.01
N ALA A 98 4.35 -12.61 16.37
CA ALA A 98 4.62 -12.08 17.71
C ALA A 98 3.81 -12.78 18.80
N GLY A 99 2.59 -13.22 18.48
CA GLY A 99 1.71 -13.99 19.35
C GLY A 99 2.06 -15.48 19.46
N GLY A 100 2.95 -15.98 18.62
CA GLY A 100 3.36 -17.39 18.62
C GLY A 100 2.37 -18.34 17.92
N PHE A 101 1.47 -17.80 17.09
CA PHE A 101 0.52 -18.60 16.29
C PHE A 101 1.13 -19.11 14.99
N ALA A 102 2.24 -18.53 14.56
CA ALA A 102 2.99 -18.92 13.36
C ALA A 102 4.49 -18.64 13.57
N ASP A 103 5.34 -19.39 12.88
CA ASP A 103 6.78 -19.16 12.84
C ASP A 103 7.16 -18.30 11.62
N ALA A 104 6.52 -18.52 10.47
CA ALA A 104 6.70 -17.74 9.27
C ALA A 104 5.36 -17.48 8.55
N VAL A 105 5.13 -16.23 8.21
CA VAL A 105 3.91 -15.77 7.52
C VAL A 105 4.30 -15.05 6.23
N LEU A 106 3.63 -15.41 5.14
CA LEU A 106 3.75 -14.75 3.85
C LEU A 106 2.68 -13.65 3.74
N VAL A 107 3.11 -12.43 3.41
CA VAL A 107 2.22 -11.34 3.02
C VAL A 107 2.47 -10.99 1.56
N VAL A 108 1.42 -11.00 0.76
CA VAL A 108 1.49 -10.66 -0.68
C VAL A 108 0.48 -9.57 -0.97
N GLY A 109 0.90 -8.50 -1.63
CA GLY A 109 0.01 -7.52 -2.25
C GLY A 109 0.05 -7.67 -3.77
N ALA A 110 -1.10 -7.69 -4.41
CA ALA A 110 -1.18 -7.70 -5.86
C ALA A 110 -2.44 -6.99 -6.35
N GLU A 111 -2.28 -6.14 -7.37
CA GLU A 111 -3.39 -5.42 -7.98
C GLU A 111 -3.21 -5.33 -9.48
N LYS A 112 -4.32 -5.45 -10.24
CA LYS A 112 -4.33 -5.29 -11.69
C LYS A 112 -5.58 -4.56 -12.15
N LEU A 113 -5.39 -3.38 -12.74
CA LEU A 113 -6.44 -2.49 -13.23
C LEU A 113 -6.17 -1.95 -14.63
N SER A 114 -4.95 -2.10 -15.16
CA SER A 114 -4.53 -1.48 -16.42
C SER A 114 -5.22 -2.04 -17.67
N HIS A 115 -5.96 -3.14 -17.54
CA HIS A 115 -6.78 -3.72 -18.60
C HIS A 115 -8.13 -3.01 -18.74
N LEU A 116 -8.54 -2.25 -17.74
CA LEU A 116 -9.77 -1.48 -17.74
C LEU A 116 -9.57 -0.12 -18.44
N ASP A 117 -10.64 0.43 -19.00
CA ASP A 117 -10.65 1.83 -19.41
C ASP A 117 -10.64 2.76 -18.18
N THR A 118 -10.25 4.02 -18.39
CA THR A 118 -10.09 5.00 -17.30
C THR A 118 -11.38 5.22 -16.51
N LEU A 119 -12.53 5.24 -17.17
CA LEU A 119 -13.81 5.48 -16.50
C LEU A 119 -14.16 4.32 -15.58
N THR A 120 -14.05 3.10 -16.08
CA THR A 120 -14.26 1.88 -15.30
C THR A 120 -13.30 1.78 -14.13
N ALA A 121 -12.00 2.00 -14.35
CA ALA A 121 -11.01 1.99 -13.28
C ALA A 121 -11.32 3.05 -12.20
N THR A 122 -11.70 4.28 -12.61
CA THR A 122 -12.11 5.34 -11.69
C THR A 122 -13.33 4.95 -10.86
N SER A 123 -14.29 4.21 -11.44
CA SER A 123 -15.47 3.74 -10.70
C SER A 123 -15.11 2.72 -9.59
N TYR A 124 -14.11 1.87 -9.82
CA TYR A 124 -13.59 0.99 -8.76
C TYR A 124 -12.99 1.78 -7.59
N PHE A 125 -12.18 2.81 -7.87
CA PHE A 125 -11.61 3.64 -6.81
C PHE A 125 -12.68 4.41 -6.04
N ALA A 126 -13.77 4.81 -6.71
CA ALA A 126 -14.89 5.48 -6.06
C ALA A 126 -15.62 4.60 -5.02
N THR A 127 -15.48 3.27 -5.09
CA THR A 127 -16.04 2.36 -4.08
C THR A 127 -15.37 2.48 -2.70
N GLY A 128 -14.25 3.16 -2.61
CA GLY A 128 -13.61 3.49 -1.32
C GLY A 128 -14.27 4.63 -0.56
N ALA A 129 -15.30 5.29 -1.13
CA ALA A 129 -16.12 6.33 -0.52
C ALA A 129 -17.52 5.80 -0.19
N ASP A 130 -18.31 6.58 0.55
CA ASP A 130 -19.71 6.21 0.82
C ASP A 130 -20.55 6.28 -0.46
N PHE A 131 -21.11 5.12 -0.85
CA PHE A 131 -21.87 5.03 -2.10
C PHE A 131 -23.16 5.84 -2.08
N PRO A 132 -24.05 5.72 -1.06
CA PRO A 132 -25.34 6.41 -1.04
C PRO A 132 -25.24 7.93 -1.09
N PHE A 133 -24.30 8.51 -0.35
CA PHE A 133 -24.25 9.96 -0.15
C PHE A 133 -23.17 10.65 -1.00
N GLU A 134 -22.11 9.94 -1.36
CA GLU A 134 -20.96 10.53 -2.08
C GLU A 134 -20.89 10.07 -3.53
N THR A 135 -20.58 8.81 -3.77
CA THR A 135 -20.30 8.29 -5.11
C THR A 135 -21.54 8.34 -6.01
N ARG A 136 -22.70 7.94 -5.52
CA ARG A 136 -23.97 8.01 -6.26
C ARG A 136 -24.33 9.42 -6.69
N ASN A 137 -23.87 10.43 -5.95
CA ASN A 137 -24.09 11.84 -6.24
C ASN A 137 -22.97 12.47 -7.07
N GLY A 138 -22.08 11.66 -7.66
CA GLY A 138 -21.07 12.10 -8.61
C GLY A 138 -19.69 12.39 -8.00
N ALA A 139 -19.48 12.08 -6.72
CA ALA A 139 -18.14 12.18 -6.15
C ALA A 139 -17.20 11.19 -6.84
N THR A 140 -16.03 11.70 -7.26
CA THR A 140 -14.95 10.89 -7.80
C THR A 140 -13.79 10.86 -6.82
N PHE A 141 -12.96 9.83 -6.89
CA PHE A 141 -11.82 9.71 -5.99
C PHE A 141 -10.90 10.96 -6.03
N PRO A 142 -10.47 11.46 -7.20
CA PRO A 142 -9.74 12.73 -7.26
C PRO A 142 -10.52 13.93 -6.71
N GLY A 143 -11.84 13.96 -6.93
CA GLY A 143 -12.71 15.05 -6.43
C GLY A 143 -12.78 15.12 -4.91
N LEU A 144 -12.88 13.98 -4.23
CA LEU A 144 -12.87 13.90 -2.77
C LEU A 144 -11.56 14.43 -2.18
N TYR A 145 -10.42 13.99 -2.72
CA TYR A 145 -9.11 14.51 -2.29
C TYR A 145 -8.93 16.00 -2.64
N ALA A 146 -9.43 16.43 -3.79
CA ALA A 146 -9.40 17.85 -4.17
C ALA A 146 -10.21 18.74 -3.22
N THR A 147 -11.31 18.22 -2.66
CA THR A 147 -12.08 18.91 -1.62
C THR A 147 -11.24 19.12 -0.36
N LEU A 148 -10.54 18.07 0.09
CA LEU A 148 -9.61 18.17 1.24
C LEU A 148 -8.47 19.16 0.96
N ALA A 149 -7.86 19.07 -0.23
CA ALA A 149 -6.77 19.97 -0.62
C ALA A 149 -7.25 21.44 -0.70
N SER A 150 -8.46 21.69 -1.19
CA SER A 150 -9.06 23.02 -1.25
C SER A 150 -9.31 23.58 0.15
N ALA A 151 -9.88 22.76 1.05
CA ALA A 151 -10.12 23.15 2.42
C ALA A 151 -8.80 23.46 3.14
N TYR A 152 -7.78 22.61 2.96
CA TYR A 152 -6.45 22.80 3.55
C TYR A 152 -5.79 24.10 3.07
N ARG A 153 -5.82 24.37 1.75
CA ARG A 153 -5.25 25.61 1.17
C ARG A 153 -5.97 26.87 1.63
N ASN A 154 -7.27 26.78 1.89
CA ASN A 154 -8.03 27.92 2.45
C ASN A 154 -7.65 28.19 3.90
N ALA A 155 -7.38 27.17 4.70
CA ALA A 155 -6.99 27.31 6.09
C ALA A 155 -5.50 27.68 6.26
N PHE A 156 -4.65 27.16 5.38
CA PHE A 156 -3.19 27.34 5.44
C PHE A 156 -2.71 27.90 4.09
N PRO A 157 -2.45 29.20 3.99
CA PRO A 157 -1.95 29.79 2.75
C PRO A 157 -0.60 29.16 2.36
N LEU A 158 -0.61 28.38 1.29
CA LEU A 158 0.57 27.75 0.73
C LEU A 158 0.89 28.33 -0.64
N PRO A 159 2.18 28.49 -1.00
CA PRO A 159 2.56 28.82 -2.35
C PRO A 159 1.90 27.84 -3.36
N PRO A 160 1.46 28.32 -4.53
CA PRO A 160 0.84 27.44 -5.54
C PRO A 160 1.73 26.26 -5.95
N GLU A 161 3.05 26.43 -5.86
CA GLU A 161 4.05 25.44 -6.26
C GLU A 161 4.29 24.34 -5.21
N THR A 162 3.68 24.43 -4.03
CA THR A 162 3.92 23.45 -2.94
C THR A 162 3.55 22.04 -3.37
N LEU A 163 2.40 21.85 -4.01
CA LEU A 163 1.98 20.55 -4.55
C LEU A 163 2.95 20.07 -5.63
N ALA A 164 3.39 20.98 -6.52
CA ALA A 164 4.34 20.66 -7.56
C ALA A 164 5.66 20.09 -7.01
N GLN A 165 6.14 20.61 -5.86
CA GLN A 165 7.39 20.13 -5.24
C GLN A 165 7.29 18.68 -4.82
N VAL A 166 6.14 18.23 -4.33
CA VAL A 166 5.91 16.81 -3.98
C VAL A 166 5.96 15.95 -5.24
N ALA A 167 5.23 16.32 -6.30
CA ALA A 167 5.24 15.62 -7.57
C ALA A 167 6.65 15.55 -8.19
N ILE A 168 7.38 16.66 -8.22
CA ILE A 168 8.75 16.73 -8.77
C ILE A 168 9.69 15.84 -7.98
N LYS A 169 9.65 15.89 -6.64
CA LYS A 169 10.46 15.02 -5.77
C LYS A 169 10.17 13.55 -6.04
N ASN A 170 8.90 13.17 -6.10
CA ASN A 170 8.51 11.78 -6.33
C ASN A 170 8.94 11.28 -7.72
N HIS A 171 8.79 12.08 -8.77
CA HIS A 171 9.28 11.75 -10.09
C HIS A 171 10.82 11.68 -10.18
N ALA A 172 11.54 12.54 -9.46
CA ALA A 172 12.99 12.46 -9.38
C ALA A 172 13.46 11.16 -8.71
N ASN A 173 12.82 10.77 -7.59
CA ASN A 173 13.11 9.50 -6.93
C ASN A 173 12.72 8.29 -7.81
N ALA A 174 11.57 8.35 -8.47
CA ALA A 174 11.11 7.30 -9.38
C ALA A 174 12.07 7.08 -10.57
N ALA A 175 12.72 8.12 -11.05
CA ALA A 175 13.72 8.02 -12.12
C ALA A 175 14.93 7.13 -11.73
N LEU A 176 15.20 7.00 -10.43
CA LEU A 176 16.26 6.15 -9.87
C LEU A 176 15.77 4.75 -9.48
N ASN A 177 14.45 4.52 -9.48
CA ASN A 177 13.86 3.26 -9.03
C ASN A 177 13.50 2.36 -10.23
N PRO A 178 14.18 1.21 -10.43
CA PRO A 178 13.92 0.31 -11.56
C PRO A 178 12.51 -0.33 -11.50
N HIS A 179 11.85 -0.29 -10.35
CA HIS A 179 10.51 -0.84 -10.15
C HIS A 179 9.39 0.19 -10.35
N ALA A 180 9.70 1.48 -10.42
CA ALA A 180 8.69 2.52 -10.60
C ALA A 180 8.02 2.44 -11.98
N HIS A 181 6.73 2.79 -12.02
CA HIS A 181 5.95 2.85 -13.27
C HIS A 181 6.55 3.88 -14.22
N PHE A 182 6.68 5.12 -13.77
CA PHE A 182 7.28 6.22 -14.52
C PHE A 182 8.69 6.51 -14.01
N GLN A 183 9.68 6.31 -14.86
CA GLN A 183 11.10 6.48 -14.55
C GLN A 183 11.64 7.76 -15.20
N LYS A 184 10.92 8.86 -15.08
CA LYS A 184 11.28 10.14 -15.69
C LYS A 184 11.04 11.29 -14.72
N ALA A 185 12.07 12.08 -14.47
CA ALA A 185 11.92 13.34 -13.75
C ALA A 185 11.07 14.35 -14.55
N ILE A 186 10.37 15.21 -13.84
CA ILE A 186 9.57 16.31 -14.41
C ILE A 186 10.06 17.65 -13.88
N SER A 187 9.88 18.70 -14.70
CA SER A 187 10.14 20.07 -14.29
C SER A 187 8.87 20.76 -13.75
N LEU A 188 9.03 21.89 -13.09
CA LEU A 188 7.91 22.75 -12.68
C LEU A 188 7.08 23.17 -13.89
N GLU A 189 7.71 23.53 -15.00
CA GLU A 189 7.03 23.87 -16.22
C GLU A 189 6.16 22.72 -16.77
N THR A 190 6.70 21.49 -16.78
CA THR A 190 5.95 20.28 -17.15
C THR A 190 4.73 20.07 -16.26
N TYR A 191 4.89 20.27 -14.96
CA TYR A 191 3.79 20.17 -14.00
C TYR A 191 2.72 21.24 -14.26
N LEU A 192 3.11 22.51 -14.38
CA LEU A 192 2.18 23.65 -14.58
C LEU A 192 1.40 23.58 -15.89
N ASN A 193 1.99 22.99 -16.93
CA ASN A 193 1.34 22.80 -18.24
C ASN A 193 0.47 21.53 -18.30
N SER A 194 0.45 20.72 -17.25
CA SER A 194 -0.38 19.51 -17.22
C SER A 194 -1.86 19.84 -16.98
N PRO A 195 -2.79 19.02 -17.50
CA PRO A 195 -4.22 19.27 -17.35
C PRO A 195 -4.65 19.20 -15.88
N ILE A 196 -5.67 20.01 -15.54
CA ILE A 196 -6.35 19.91 -14.24
C ILE A 196 -7.27 18.69 -14.29
N VAL A 197 -7.17 17.83 -13.26
CA VAL A 197 -8.02 16.64 -13.07
C VAL A 197 -9.21 16.99 -12.17
N ALA A 198 -8.93 17.58 -11.02
CA ALA A 198 -9.92 18.10 -10.08
C ALA A 198 -9.26 19.22 -9.28
N SER A 199 -9.65 20.49 -9.50
CA SER A 199 -8.98 21.63 -8.88
C SER A 199 -8.90 21.51 -7.34
N PRO A 200 -7.71 21.67 -6.70
CA PRO A 200 -6.48 22.23 -7.28
C PRO A 200 -5.55 21.22 -7.97
N PHE A 201 -5.91 19.94 -8.02
CA PHE A 201 -5.02 18.88 -8.53
C PHE A 201 -4.92 18.88 -10.06
N ARG A 202 -3.68 18.75 -10.51
CA ARG A 202 -3.29 18.50 -11.89
C ARG A 202 -2.95 17.02 -12.10
N LEU A 203 -2.66 16.63 -13.33
CA LEU A 203 -2.34 15.23 -13.68
C LEU A 203 -1.21 14.65 -12.81
N TYR A 204 -0.15 15.41 -12.57
CA TYR A 204 1.01 14.94 -11.80
C TYR A 204 0.79 14.96 -10.28
N ASP A 205 -0.33 15.51 -9.81
CA ASP A 205 -0.74 15.37 -8.41
C ASP A 205 -1.41 14.04 -8.11
N CYS A 206 -1.84 13.32 -9.16
CA CYS A 206 -2.58 12.07 -9.06
C CYS A 206 -1.66 10.89 -9.32
N CYS A 207 -1.73 9.84 -8.50
CA CYS A 207 -1.05 8.59 -8.80
C CYS A 207 -1.64 7.92 -10.06
N PRO A 208 -0.84 7.24 -10.89
CA PRO A 208 -1.34 6.50 -12.05
C PRO A 208 -1.99 5.19 -11.64
N PHE A 209 -2.92 4.69 -12.46
CA PHE A 209 -3.35 3.29 -12.38
C PHE A 209 -2.17 2.40 -12.77
N SER A 210 -1.71 1.60 -11.83
CA SER A 210 -0.55 0.72 -12.00
C SER A 210 -0.88 -0.68 -11.54
N ASP A 211 -0.56 -1.66 -12.37
CA ASP A 211 -0.51 -3.04 -11.93
C ASP A 211 0.78 -3.29 -11.18
N GLY A 212 0.75 -4.20 -10.23
CA GLY A 212 1.95 -4.57 -9.50
C GLY A 212 1.70 -5.66 -8.47
N ALA A 213 2.79 -6.27 -8.02
CA ALA A 213 2.79 -7.21 -6.92
C ALA A 213 4.06 -7.08 -6.09
N SER A 214 3.91 -7.25 -4.79
CA SER A 214 5.01 -7.30 -3.83
C SER A 214 4.73 -8.34 -2.77
N ALA A 215 5.78 -8.93 -2.21
CA ALA A 215 5.65 -9.91 -1.14
C ALA A 215 6.72 -9.70 -0.09
N VAL A 216 6.37 -9.98 1.16
CA VAL A 216 7.29 -10.05 2.28
C VAL A 216 7.05 -11.33 3.08
N VAL A 217 8.12 -11.89 3.64
CA VAL A 217 8.05 -12.98 4.62
C VAL A 217 8.38 -12.41 5.98
N VAL A 218 7.46 -12.57 6.91
CA VAL A 218 7.59 -12.18 8.31
C VAL A 218 7.81 -13.44 9.13
N ALA A 219 8.87 -13.50 9.93
CA ALA A 219 9.19 -14.67 10.71
C ALA A 219 9.64 -14.32 12.14
N ALA A 220 9.50 -15.27 13.04
CA ALA A 220 10.09 -15.18 14.36
C ALA A 220 11.63 -15.22 14.25
N LYS A 221 12.31 -14.46 15.09
CA LYS A 221 13.78 -14.37 15.11
C LYS A 221 14.45 -15.74 15.14
N GLU A 222 13.95 -16.62 15.96
CA GLU A 222 14.47 -17.98 16.13
C GLU A 222 14.26 -18.88 14.91
N PHE A 223 13.39 -18.49 13.98
CA PHE A 223 13.11 -19.20 12.74
C PHE A 223 13.95 -18.69 11.55
N VAL A 224 14.78 -17.67 11.75
CA VAL A 224 15.62 -17.09 10.68
C VAL A 224 16.71 -18.07 10.27
N ARG A 225 16.67 -18.52 9.01
CA ARG A 225 17.61 -19.54 8.49
C ARG A 225 18.83 -18.93 7.78
N ARG A 226 18.69 -17.76 7.19
CA ARG A 226 19.82 -17.03 6.59
C ARG A 226 20.31 -15.95 7.55
N PRO A 227 21.55 -16.05 8.07
CA PRO A 227 22.12 -14.94 8.81
C PRO A 227 22.13 -13.69 7.95
N THR A 228 21.67 -12.59 8.50
CA THR A 228 21.74 -11.28 7.86
C THR A 228 22.57 -10.34 8.72
N SER A 229 23.44 -9.57 8.09
CA SER A 229 24.17 -8.50 8.77
C SER A 229 23.29 -7.30 9.11
N THR A 230 22.11 -7.23 8.50
CA THR A 230 21.17 -6.11 8.65
C THR A 230 19.76 -6.66 8.89
N PRO A 231 19.46 -7.11 10.12
CA PRO A 231 18.13 -7.60 10.46
C PRO A 231 17.11 -6.46 10.37
N LEU A 232 15.95 -6.73 9.76
CA LEU A 232 14.83 -5.80 9.71
C LEU A 232 13.81 -6.23 10.76
N VAL A 233 13.91 -5.64 11.95
CA VAL A 233 13.01 -5.92 13.08
C VAL A 233 11.75 -5.06 12.95
N ILE A 234 10.58 -5.65 13.14
CA ILE A 234 9.33 -4.92 13.29
C ILE A 234 9.21 -4.49 14.75
N ALA A 235 9.66 -3.27 15.06
CA ALA A 235 9.65 -2.73 16.41
C ALA A 235 8.22 -2.51 16.95
N ALA A 236 7.29 -2.12 16.07
CA ALA A 236 5.87 -1.99 16.37
C ALA A 236 5.04 -2.08 15.10
N SER A 237 3.83 -2.57 15.22
CA SER A 237 2.81 -2.53 14.18
C SER A 237 1.47 -2.13 14.81
N VAL A 238 0.86 -1.05 14.32
CA VAL A 238 -0.37 -0.48 14.89
C VAL A 238 -1.36 -0.16 13.79
N ARG A 239 -2.62 -0.50 14.02
CA ARG A 239 -3.76 -0.09 13.20
C ARG A 239 -4.71 0.77 14.02
N THR A 240 -5.32 1.72 13.35
CA THR A 240 -6.35 2.61 13.91
C THR A 240 -7.40 2.87 12.84
N GLY A 241 -8.56 3.35 13.24
CA GLY A 241 -9.65 3.71 12.35
C GLY A 241 -10.08 5.15 12.56
N SER A 242 -10.78 5.69 11.57
CA SER A 242 -11.46 6.99 11.61
C SER A 242 -12.70 6.96 10.72
N ILE A 243 -13.45 8.05 10.69
CA ILE A 243 -14.60 8.24 9.80
C ILE A 243 -14.11 8.21 8.36
N VAL A 244 -14.70 7.35 7.53
CA VAL A 244 -14.40 7.22 6.10
C VAL A 244 -15.14 8.30 5.33
N ASP A 245 -16.41 8.50 5.62
CA ASP A 245 -17.33 9.38 4.91
C ASP A 245 -16.89 10.83 5.03
N MET A 246 -16.70 11.49 3.89
CA MET A 246 -16.26 12.88 3.86
C MET A 246 -17.30 13.82 4.48
N HIS A 247 -18.57 13.54 4.26
CA HIS A 247 -19.67 14.38 4.73
C HIS A 247 -19.86 14.37 6.25
N ASP A 248 -19.41 13.32 6.95
CA ASP A 248 -19.47 13.20 8.41
C ASP A 248 -18.20 13.72 9.12
N ARG A 249 -17.17 14.11 8.36
CA ARG A 249 -15.92 14.60 8.96
C ARG A 249 -16.09 16.01 9.51
N THR A 250 -15.81 16.16 10.78
CA THR A 250 -15.78 17.47 11.46
C THR A 250 -14.46 18.22 11.26
N ASP A 251 -13.37 17.49 10.91
CA ASP A 251 -12.06 18.03 10.62
C ASP A 251 -11.62 17.53 9.24
N LEU A 252 -11.49 18.47 8.29
CA LEU A 252 -11.04 18.18 6.92
C LEU A 252 -9.51 18.26 6.76
N PHE A 253 -8.78 18.72 7.77
CA PHE A 253 -7.32 18.92 7.69
C PHE A 253 -6.56 17.85 8.42
N GLY A 254 -7.14 17.32 9.50
CA GLY A 254 -6.49 16.33 10.34
C GLY A 254 -6.58 14.93 9.77
N LEU A 255 -5.59 14.12 10.13
CA LEU A 255 -5.57 12.68 9.91
C LEU A 255 -5.58 11.98 11.28
N PRO A 256 -6.74 11.95 11.99
CA PRO A 256 -6.80 11.48 13.38
C PRO A 256 -6.37 10.02 13.52
N ALA A 257 -6.69 9.16 12.55
CA ALA A 257 -6.22 7.78 12.54
C ALA A 257 -4.70 7.69 12.45
N SER A 258 -4.07 8.42 11.52
CA SER A 258 -2.61 8.42 11.36
C SER A 258 -1.90 8.96 12.60
N ARG A 259 -2.41 10.03 13.20
CA ARG A 259 -1.89 10.58 14.46
C ARG A 259 -1.94 9.53 15.57
N ALA A 260 -3.10 8.93 15.80
CA ALA A 260 -3.29 7.91 16.83
C ALA A 260 -2.42 6.68 16.59
N ALA A 261 -2.24 6.26 15.33
CA ALA A 261 -1.35 5.15 14.97
C ALA A 261 0.10 5.49 15.29
N GLY A 262 0.58 6.67 14.90
CA GLY A 262 1.93 7.14 15.18
C GLY A 262 2.23 7.21 16.68
N GLU A 263 1.37 7.84 17.46
CA GLU A 263 1.52 7.96 18.92
C GLU A 263 1.59 6.58 19.60
N ARG A 264 0.75 5.63 19.18
CA ARG A 264 0.75 4.26 19.71
C ARG A 264 1.98 3.48 19.27
N ALA A 265 2.41 3.61 18.01
CA ALA A 265 3.58 2.92 17.48
C ALA A 265 4.87 3.40 18.16
N PHE A 266 5.07 4.70 18.31
CA PHE A 266 6.22 5.25 19.04
C PHE A 266 6.26 4.79 20.48
N ARG A 267 5.11 4.80 21.17
CA ARG A 267 5.02 4.31 22.56
C ARG A 267 5.34 2.81 22.65
N ALA A 268 4.81 2.00 21.73
CA ALA A 268 5.04 0.55 21.72
C ALA A 268 6.50 0.18 21.41
N ALA A 269 7.14 0.95 20.52
CA ALA A 269 8.55 0.77 20.16
C ALA A 269 9.53 1.38 21.18
N GLY A 270 9.07 2.25 22.08
CA GLY A 270 9.94 3.01 22.99
C GLY A 270 10.79 4.07 22.27
N LEU A 271 10.30 4.56 21.11
CA LEU A 271 10.97 5.53 20.24
C LEU A 271 10.23 6.87 20.23
N THR A 272 10.88 7.87 19.66
CA THR A 272 10.34 9.21 19.39
C THR A 272 10.48 9.54 17.91
N PRO A 273 9.78 10.55 17.37
CA PRO A 273 9.96 10.99 15.99
C PRO A 273 11.41 11.40 15.64
N LYS A 274 12.23 11.75 16.63
CA LYS A 274 13.64 12.14 16.43
C LYS A 274 14.56 10.93 16.17
N ASP A 275 14.09 9.74 16.49
CA ASP A 275 14.84 8.48 16.30
C ASP A 275 14.58 7.87 14.91
N ILE A 276 13.82 8.56 14.04
CA ILE A 276 13.46 8.08 12.71
C ILE A 276 14.35 8.76 11.68
N ASP A 277 15.11 7.95 10.95
CA ASP A 277 15.98 8.40 9.86
C ASP A 277 15.26 8.46 8.50
N PHE A 278 14.22 7.63 8.30
CA PHE A 278 13.53 7.48 7.05
C PHE A 278 12.03 7.25 7.25
N LEU A 279 11.20 7.88 6.43
CA LEU A 279 9.74 7.79 6.49
C LEU A 279 9.18 7.52 5.09
N GLU A 280 8.41 6.44 4.98
CA GLU A 280 7.54 6.17 3.84
C GLU A 280 6.10 6.53 4.20
N VAL A 281 5.46 7.31 3.37
CA VAL A 281 4.06 7.72 3.55
C VAL A 281 3.24 7.34 2.32
N HIS A 282 1.93 7.16 2.54
CA HIS A 282 1.00 7.00 1.43
C HIS A 282 0.68 8.37 0.83
N ASP A 283 0.99 8.55 -0.44
CA ASP A 283 0.84 9.80 -1.18
C ASP A 283 0.15 9.56 -2.53
N CYS A 284 -1.06 8.98 -2.51
CA CYS A 284 -1.84 8.81 -3.74
C CYS A 284 -2.22 10.14 -4.43
N PHE A 285 -2.15 11.24 -3.69
CA PHE A 285 -2.17 12.63 -4.18
C PHE A 285 -1.08 13.45 -3.45
N THR A 286 -0.65 14.55 -4.05
CA THR A 286 0.41 15.42 -3.51
C THR A 286 0.01 16.24 -2.28
#